data_b59dbf7e515bb79037a12ce86b505c10
#
_entry.id   b59dbf7e515bb79037a12ce86b505c10
#
_cell.length_a   1.000
_cell.length_b   1.000
_cell.length_c   1.000
_cell.angle_alpha   90.00
_cell.angle_beta   90.00
_cell.angle_gamma   90.00
#
_symmetry.space_group_name_H-M   'P 1'
#
loop_
_entity.id
_entity.type
_entity.pdbx_description
1 polymer ?
#
loop_
_entity_poly.entity_id
_entity_poly.type
_entity_poly.pdbx_seq_one_letter_code
_entity_poly.pdbx_strand_id
1 'polypeptide(L)'
;MKVVVAAAAFFAALYFALDLNKLHALYYGFDNGIFLQSLAHVARDGSAFNWAEGKTHWFVHDSWLLLVLVPFVRFYPYQETLIAAQVLLIAGSSVALYAFARRVGVERVAAICLALAYLIAPAVQGFAYNDFSESHFEPLLIFLLAIAVAKRSLLWTLIVAQLLLGVKEDVALFLIWFGIAGTIWYDRRLGASVAVLALVNGLAYQWFLFAAGQHGSVPFYSLGVHHLPQDIAFVIEMLVPFAFAPLLLGWRILLALPLLAELVLAEQTGFPLARAGTHYTEAFVALLAIGAALVLRDRPVLARWALGGSILMVLFFNTTVLHFGRHLYVVDDGAYRAARNLVPEQRPAFFTAEQQGAWSVASGDTNARIEGFGKPLRFQKPAWNTK
;
A
#
# COMPACT_ATOMS: atom_id res chain seq x y z
N MET A 1 -13.27 -6.65 19.92
CA MET A 1 -11.91 -6.98 19.52
C MET A 1 -11.81 -8.38 18.92
N LYS A 2 -12.23 -9.47 19.61
CA LYS A 2 -12.12 -10.85 19.07
C LYS A 2 -12.70 -11.00 17.65
N VAL A 3 -13.89 -10.42 17.36
CA VAL A 3 -14.52 -10.46 16.02
C VAL A 3 -13.65 -9.79 14.95
N VAL A 4 -13.10 -8.62 15.25
CA VAL A 4 -12.24 -7.89 14.28
C VAL A 4 -10.94 -8.65 14.03
N VAL A 5 -10.31 -9.20 15.09
CA VAL A 5 -9.10 -10.03 14.95
C VAL A 5 -9.38 -11.30 14.14
N ALA A 6 -10.52 -11.97 14.39
CA ALA A 6 -10.89 -13.16 13.62
C ALA A 6 -11.15 -12.83 12.14
N ALA A 7 -11.83 -11.70 11.86
CA ALA A 7 -12.07 -11.25 10.49
C ALA A 7 -10.75 -10.87 9.79
N ALA A 8 -9.85 -10.16 10.49
CA ALA A 8 -8.53 -9.83 9.97
C ALA A 8 -7.69 -11.08 9.67
N ALA A 9 -7.69 -12.07 10.57
CA ALA A 9 -6.99 -13.34 10.35
C ALA A 9 -7.57 -14.12 9.16
N PHE A 10 -8.90 -14.17 9.05
CA PHE A 10 -9.56 -14.79 7.90
C PHE A 10 -9.21 -14.07 6.58
N PHE A 11 -9.25 -12.74 6.59
CA PHE A 11 -8.87 -11.92 5.44
C PHE A 11 -7.43 -12.20 5.02
N ALA A 12 -6.48 -12.17 5.98
CA ALA A 12 -5.08 -12.44 5.70
C ALA A 12 -4.88 -13.86 5.12
N ALA A 13 -5.52 -14.87 5.69
CA ALA A 13 -5.44 -16.24 5.17
C ALA A 13 -6.01 -16.38 3.76
N LEU A 14 -7.17 -15.74 3.50
CA LEU A 14 -7.81 -15.77 2.19
C LEU A 14 -6.92 -15.12 1.13
N TYR A 15 -6.43 -13.89 1.37
CA TYR A 15 -5.62 -13.18 0.40
C TYR A 15 -4.24 -13.80 0.24
N PHE A 16 -3.65 -14.33 1.31
CA PHE A 16 -2.43 -15.12 1.20
C PHE A 16 -2.61 -16.33 0.26
N ALA A 17 -3.71 -17.07 0.38
CA ALA A 17 -4.01 -18.20 -0.50
C ALA A 17 -4.23 -17.75 -1.96
N LEU A 18 -4.94 -16.64 -2.18
CA LEU A 18 -5.17 -16.08 -3.53
C LEU A 18 -3.86 -15.63 -4.18
N ASP A 19 -3.02 -14.95 -3.42
CA ASP A 19 -1.72 -14.49 -3.89
C ASP A 19 -0.74 -15.64 -4.15
N LEU A 20 -0.77 -16.70 -3.33
CA LEU A 20 -0.04 -17.93 -3.64
C LEU A 20 -0.51 -18.60 -4.94
N ASN A 21 -1.82 -18.62 -5.19
CA ASN A 21 -2.36 -19.10 -6.47
C ASN A 21 -1.84 -18.26 -7.64
N LYS A 22 -1.84 -16.92 -7.49
CA LYS A 22 -1.30 -15.99 -8.48
C LYS A 22 0.21 -16.22 -8.72
N LEU A 23 0.97 -16.41 -7.63
CA LEU A 23 2.40 -16.72 -7.68
C LEU A 23 2.69 -18.05 -8.39
N HIS A 24 1.97 -19.12 -8.04
CA HIS A 24 2.14 -20.44 -8.65
C HIS A 24 1.72 -20.46 -10.13
N ALA A 25 0.85 -19.54 -10.54
CA ALA A 25 0.53 -19.31 -11.95
C ALA A 25 1.56 -18.44 -12.68
N LEU A 26 2.64 -18.03 -12.02
CA LEU A 26 3.65 -17.10 -12.52
C LEU A 26 3.06 -15.74 -12.99
N TYR A 27 1.97 -15.33 -12.37
CA TYR A 27 1.25 -14.10 -12.69
C TYR A 27 1.51 -13.02 -11.63
N TYR A 28 2.78 -12.71 -11.40
CA TYR A 28 3.20 -11.60 -10.56
C TYR A 28 3.86 -10.53 -11.41
N GLY A 29 3.61 -9.27 -11.01
CA GLY A 29 4.17 -8.13 -11.69
C GLY A 29 5.60 -7.84 -11.30
N PHE A 30 6.00 -6.71 -11.77
CA PHE A 30 7.37 -6.24 -11.78
C PHE A 30 7.85 -5.77 -10.39
N ASP A 31 6.95 -5.15 -9.61
CA ASP A 31 7.28 -4.53 -8.32
C ASP A 31 7.77 -5.57 -7.31
N ASN A 32 7.18 -6.76 -7.33
CA ASN A 32 7.63 -7.85 -6.49
C ASN A 32 9.10 -8.23 -6.73
N GLY A 33 9.55 -8.18 -7.98
CA GLY A 33 10.95 -8.42 -8.34
C GLY A 33 11.87 -7.33 -7.80
N ILE A 34 11.46 -6.06 -7.89
CA ILE A 34 12.19 -4.91 -7.35
C ILE A 34 12.46 -5.09 -5.86
N PHE A 35 11.38 -5.28 -5.09
CA PHE A 35 11.49 -5.35 -3.63
C PHE A 35 12.23 -6.60 -3.15
N LEU A 36 11.94 -7.77 -3.74
CA LEU A 36 12.63 -9.01 -3.34
C LEU A 36 14.13 -8.94 -3.63
N GLN A 37 14.53 -8.47 -4.81
CA GLN A 37 15.94 -8.32 -5.16
C GLN A 37 16.65 -7.32 -4.26
N SER A 38 16.06 -6.13 -4.07
CA SER A 38 16.62 -5.08 -3.22
C SER A 38 16.87 -5.60 -1.80
N LEU A 39 15.87 -6.24 -1.19
CA LEU A 39 15.98 -6.76 0.17
C LEU A 39 16.94 -7.95 0.30
N ALA A 40 16.99 -8.83 -0.70
CA ALA A 40 17.92 -9.94 -0.71
C ALA A 40 19.38 -9.46 -0.86
N HIS A 41 19.63 -8.45 -1.69
CA HIS A 41 20.94 -7.82 -1.81
C HIS A 41 21.33 -7.11 -0.51
N VAL A 42 20.40 -6.36 0.14
CA VAL A 42 20.69 -5.79 1.46
C VAL A 42 21.06 -6.87 2.47
N ALA A 43 20.34 -8.00 2.46
CA ALA A 43 20.60 -9.12 3.37
C ALA A 43 21.97 -9.78 3.14
N ARG A 44 22.50 -9.75 1.90
CA ARG A 44 23.74 -10.39 1.48
C ARG A 44 24.96 -9.48 1.62
N ASP A 45 24.86 -8.26 1.10
CA ASP A 45 26.02 -7.36 0.93
C ASP A 45 25.75 -5.89 1.33
N GLY A 46 24.55 -5.58 1.82
CA GLY A 46 24.16 -4.24 2.24
C GLY A 46 23.75 -3.30 1.11
N SER A 47 23.73 -3.75 -0.13
CA SER A 47 23.30 -2.97 -1.29
C SER A 47 21.82 -3.17 -1.56
N ALA A 48 21.04 -2.10 -1.80
CA ALA A 48 19.65 -2.22 -2.25
C ALA A 48 19.53 -2.18 -3.78
N PHE A 49 20.58 -2.58 -4.50
CA PHE A 49 20.56 -2.64 -5.96
C PHE A 49 19.55 -3.67 -6.46
N ASN A 50 18.84 -3.31 -7.52
CA ASN A 50 18.02 -4.24 -8.29
C ASN A 50 18.18 -3.98 -9.79
N TRP A 51 18.00 -5.02 -10.60
CA TRP A 51 18.18 -4.94 -12.05
C TRP A 51 17.04 -4.19 -12.75
N ALA A 52 15.86 -4.15 -12.14
CA ALA A 52 14.71 -3.48 -12.70
C ALA A 52 14.90 -1.97 -12.79
N GLU A 53 15.39 -1.37 -11.73
CA GLU A 53 15.70 0.05 -11.64
C GLU A 53 17.10 0.38 -12.17
N GLY A 54 17.98 -0.64 -12.29
CA GLY A 54 19.37 -0.47 -12.72
C GLY A 54 20.24 0.32 -11.74
N LYS A 55 19.75 0.52 -10.51
CA LYS A 55 20.39 1.29 -9.44
C LYS A 55 19.93 0.81 -8.07
N THR A 56 20.45 1.41 -7.01
CA THR A 56 19.93 1.10 -5.67
C THR A 56 18.55 1.72 -5.48
N HIS A 57 17.64 0.95 -4.89
CA HIS A 57 16.26 1.37 -4.63
C HIS A 57 16.15 2.68 -3.84
N TRP A 58 17.11 2.93 -2.93
CA TRP A 58 17.17 4.18 -2.14
C TRP A 58 17.39 5.44 -2.98
N PHE A 59 17.78 5.32 -4.24
CA PHE A 59 17.85 6.43 -5.19
C PHE A 59 16.54 6.66 -5.95
N VAL A 60 15.56 5.78 -5.78
CA VAL A 60 14.23 5.91 -6.37
C VAL A 60 13.23 6.36 -5.30
N HIS A 61 13.21 5.68 -4.16
CA HIS A 61 12.29 5.93 -3.06
C HIS A 61 12.99 6.00 -1.70
N ASP A 62 12.49 6.85 -0.80
CA ASP A 62 12.91 6.93 0.62
C ASP A 62 12.24 5.83 1.45
N SER A 63 12.52 4.57 1.11
CA SER A 63 11.80 3.41 1.64
C SER A 63 12.62 2.61 2.66
N TRP A 64 13.39 3.28 3.53
CA TRP A 64 14.25 2.60 4.50
C TRP A 64 13.49 1.72 5.49
N LEU A 65 12.17 1.92 5.69
CA LEU A 65 11.36 1.04 6.54
C LEU A 65 11.33 -0.41 6.02
N LEU A 66 11.54 -0.61 4.73
CA LEU A 66 11.68 -1.95 4.14
C LEU A 66 12.77 -2.79 4.83
N LEU A 67 13.77 -2.15 5.46
CA LEU A 67 14.81 -2.84 6.20
C LEU A 67 14.26 -3.75 7.31
N VAL A 68 13.05 -3.50 7.80
CA VAL A 68 12.38 -4.37 8.79
C VAL A 68 12.10 -5.77 8.21
N LEU A 69 11.99 -5.90 6.90
CA LEU A 69 11.75 -7.17 6.20
C LEU A 69 13.04 -7.95 5.90
N VAL A 70 14.21 -7.31 5.97
CA VAL A 70 15.51 -7.93 5.64
C VAL A 70 15.77 -9.21 6.42
N PRO A 71 15.55 -9.29 7.75
CA PRO A 71 15.75 -10.54 8.48
C PRO A 71 14.91 -11.71 7.95
N PHE A 72 13.65 -11.44 7.55
CA PHE A 72 12.75 -12.45 7.01
C PHE A 72 13.17 -12.89 5.61
N VAL A 73 13.53 -11.96 4.73
CA VAL A 73 14.06 -12.25 3.39
C VAL A 73 15.39 -12.97 3.47
N ARG A 74 16.27 -12.64 4.43
CA ARG A 74 17.51 -13.37 4.64
C ARG A 74 17.27 -14.83 5.00
N PHE A 75 16.23 -15.11 5.79
CA PHE A 75 15.88 -16.47 6.20
C PHE A 75 15.13 -17.23 5.10
N TYR A 76 14.22 -16.55 4.37
CA TYR A 76 13.42 -17.12 3.31
C TYR A 76 13.31 -16.14 2.12
N PRO A 77 14.28 -16.16 1.18
CA PRO A 77 14.39 -15.17 0.09
C PRO A 77 13.44 -15.47 -1.07
N TYR A 78 12.16 -15.61 -0.77
CA TYR A 78 11.12 -15.92 -1.74
C TYR A 78 9.93 -14.94 -1.59
N GLN A 79 9.15 -14.86 -2.65
CA GLN A 79 8.03 -13.93 -2.75
C GLN A 79 6.98 -14.14 -1.66
N GLU A 80 6.81 -15.35 -1.17
CA GLU A 80 5.89 -15.68 -0.09
C GLU A 80 6.15 -14.85 1.18
N THR A 81 7.41 -14.42 1.40
CA THR A 81 7.75 -13.49 2.50
C THR A 81 7.09 -12.12 2.33
N LEU A 82 7.14 -11.57 1.11
CA LEU A 82 6.53 -10.26 0.81
C LEU A 82 5.00 -10.36 0.81
N ILE A 83 4.44 -11.43 0.25
CA ILE A 83 2.99 -11.71 0.30
C ILE A 83 2.51 -11.79 1.76
N ALA A 84 3.23 -12.52 2.61
CA ALA A 84 2.88 -12.63 4.02
C ALA A 84 2.93 -11.25 4.72
N ALA A 85 3.97 -10.46 4.47
CA ALA A 85 4.10 -9.11 5.02
C ALA A 85 2.92 -8.22 4.57
N GLN A 86 2.61 -8.18 3.28
CA GLN A 86 1.50 -7.43 2.68
C GLN A 86 0.16 -7.73 3.36
N VAL A 87 -0.25 -8.98 3.36
CA VAL A 87 -1.57 -9.37 3.90
C VAL A 87 -1.66 -9.15 5.41
N LEU A 88 -0.56 -9.32 6.16
CA LEU A 88 -0.52 -9.06 7.59
C LEU A 88 -0.58 -7.57 7.92
N LEU A 89 0.11 -6.71 7.16
CA LEU A 89 0.05 -5.26 7.32
C LEU A 89 -1.35 -4.73 7.06
N ILE A 90 -1.97 -5.15 5.95
CA ILE A 90 -3.31 -4.70 5.56
C ILE A 90 -4.36 -5.25 6.53
N ALA A 91 -4.32 -6.52 6.89
CA ALA A 91 -5.24 -7.08 7.89
C ALA A 91 -5.05 -6.44 9.27
N GLY A 92 -3.79 -6.24 9.69
CA GLY A 92 -3.43 -5.61 10.95
C GLY A 92 -3.92 -4.17 11.06
N SER A 93 -3.96 -3.43 9.94
CA SER A 93 -4.47 -2.06 9.91
C SER A 93 -5.94 -1.97 10.34
N SER A 94 -6.78 -2.96 10.03
CA SER A 94 -8.18 -3.01 10.48
C SER A 94 -8.31 -3.13 11.99
N VAL A 95 -7.40 -3.86 12.64
CA VAL A 95 -7.34 -3.99 14.10
C VAL A 95 -6.89 -2.66 14.74
N ALA A 96 -5.92 -1.99 14.12
CA ALA A 96 -5.46 -0.66 14.55
C ALA A 96 -6.57 0.39 14.38
N LEU A 97 -7.32 0.37 13.26
CA LEU A 97 -8.50 1.23 13.05
C LEU A 97 -9.56 1.00 14.14
N TYR A 98 -9.87 -0.25 14.46
CA TYR A 98 -10.78 -0.56 15.58
C TYR A 98 -10.28 0.03 16.90
N ALA A 99 -8.99 -0.14 17.21
CA ALA A 99 -8.39 0.39 18.42
C ALA A 99 -8.44 1.92 18.46
N PHE A 100 -8.17 2.59 17.34
CA PHE A 100 -8.33 4.03 17.20
C PHE A 100 -9.78 4.48 17.43
N ALA A 101 -10.75 3.88 16.75
CA ALA A 101 -12.16 4.19 16.88
C ALA A 101 -12.64 4.07 18.34
N ARG A 102 -12.24 3.00 19.02
CA ARG A 102 -12.53 2.82 20.44
C ARG A 102 -11.84 3.89 21.33
N ARG A 103 -10.64 4.28 20.97
CA ARG A 103 -9.86 5.31 21.68
C ARG A 103 -10.53 6.69 21.60
N VAL A 104 -11.11 7.04 20.46
CA VAL A 104 -11.78 8.33 20.28
C VAL A 104 -13.23 8.33 20.75
N GLY A 105 -13.73 7.22 21.31
CA GLY A 105 -15.04 7.13 21.96
C GLY A 105 -16.16 6.57 21.06
N VAL A 106 -15.83 5.97 19.89
CA VAL A 106 -16.84 5.27 19.07
C VAL A 106 -17.40 4.09 19.85
N GLU A 107 -18.72 3.90 19.81
CA GLU A 107 -19.39 2.75 20.42
C GLU A 107 -18.82 1.42 19.85
N ARG A 108 -18.82 0.37 20.69
CA ARG A 108 -18.16 -0.92 20.33
C ARG A 108 -18.69 -1.55 19.05
N VAL A 109 -20.01 -1.56 18.87
CA VAL A 109 -20.62 -2.17 17.66
C VAL A 109 -20.29 -1.33 16.43
N ALA A 110 -20.40 0.01 16.54
CA ALA A 110 -20.05 0.92 15.45
C ALA A 110 -18.56 0.80 15.05
N ALA A 111 -17.66 0.66 16.02
CA ALA A 111 -16.23 0.44 15.75
C ALA A 111 -15.96 -0.92 15.06
N ILE A 112 -16.71 -1.98 15.42
CA ILE A 112 -16.64 -3.27 14.71
C ILE A 112 -17.13 -3.11 13.27
N CYS A 113 -18.31 -2.49 13.06
CA CYS A 113 -18.85 -2.26 11.73
C CYS A 113 -17.88 -1.46 10.85
N LEU A 114 -17.25 -0.40 11.39
CA LEU A 114 -16.28 0.40 10.65
C LEU A 114 -15.04 -0.43 10.25
N ALA A 115 -14.48 -1.21 11.19
CA ALA A 115 -13.31 -2.04 10.90
C ALA A 115 -13.61 -3.13 9.86
N LEU A 116 -14.82 -3.72 9.89
CA LEU A 116 -15.27 -4.68 8.89
C LEU A 116 -15.54 -4.00 7.55
N ALA A 117 -16.19 -2.82 7.55
CA ALA A 117 -16.43 -2.04 6.33
C ALA A 117 -15.11 -1.68 5.63
N TYR A 118 -14.10 -1.24 6.40
CA TYR A 118 -12.76 -0.99 5.89
C TYR A 118 -12.16 -2.25 5.26
N LEU A 119 -12.17 -3.39 5.98
CA LEU A 119 -11.52 -4.61 5.54
C LEU A 119 -12.11 -5.17 4.23
N ILE A 120 -13.44 -5.04 4.04
CA ILE A 120 -14.13 -5.51 2.83
C ILE A 120 -14.27 -4.43 1.76
N ALA A 121 -13.80 -3.19 2.00
CA ALA A 121 -13.83 -2.14 0.99
C ALA A 121 -13.06 -2.59 -0.27
N PRO A 122 -13.57 -2.34 -1.50
CA PRO A 122 -12.91 -2.78 -2.74
C PRO A 122 -11.46 -2.32 -2.85
N ALA A 123 -11.16 -1.08 -2.43
CA ALA A 123 -9.81 -0.57 -2.44
C ALA A 123 -8.87 -1.41 -1.57
N VAL A 124 -9.28 -1.76 -0.34
CA VAL A 124 -8.49 -2.56 0.60
C VAL A 124 -8.29 -4.00 0.09
N GLN A 125 -9.29 -4.56 -0.58
CA GLN A 125 -9.15 -5.85 -1.26
C GLN A 125 -8.13 -5.77 -2.41
N GLY A 126 -8.14 -4.66 -3.16
CA GLY A 126 -7.17 -4.40 -4.22
C GLY A 126 -5.73 -4.34 -3.68
N PHE A 127 -5.51 -3.63 -2.57
CA PHE A 127 -4.19 -3.58 -1.92
C PHE A 127 -3.68 -4.97 -1.55
N ALA A 128 -4.56 -5.81 -1.02
CA ALA A 128 -4.20 -7.15 -0.58
C ALA A 128 -3.92 -8.12 -1.75
N TYR A 129 -4.41 -7.82 -2.96
CA TYR A 129 -4.30 -8.70 -4.14
C TYR A 129 -3.30 -8.17 -5.19
N ASN A 130 -2.87 -6.92 -5.09
CA ASN A 130 -1.85 -6.37 -5.97
C ASN A 130 -0.44 -6.89 -5.60
N ASP A 131 0.55 -6.42 -6.33
CA ASP A 131 1.94 -6.68 -6.02
C ASP A 131 2.32 -5.98 -4.71
N PHE A 132 3.33 -6.51 -4.01
CA PHE A 132 3.86 -5.88 -2.81
C PHE A 132 4.38 -4.47 -3.13
N SER A 133 4.06 -3.53 -2.25
CA SER A 133 4.61 -2.18 -2.25
C SER A 133 4.95 -1.74 -0.82
N GLU A 134 5.92 -0.84 -0.69
CA GLU A 134 6.25 -0.20 0.57
C GLU A 134 5.04 0.53 1.19
N SER A 135 4.15 1.05 0.36
CA SER A 135 2.92 1.75 0.82
C SER A 135 2.00 0.88 1.67
N HIS A 136 2.12 -0.45 1.63
CA HIS A 136 1.32 -1.34 2.50
C HIS A 136 1.58 -1.14 4.01
N PHE A 137 2.66 -0.46 4.37
CA PHE A 137 2.88 -0.03 5.75
C PHE A 137 2.03 1.17 6.17
N GLU A 138 1.61 2.01 5.22
CA GLU A 138 0.96 3.29 5.49
C GLU A 138 -0.33 3.17 6.30
N PRO A 139 -1.33 2.34 5.93
CA PRO A 139 -2.58 2.28 6.67
C PRO A 139 -2.37 1.92 8.15
N LEU A 140 -1.52 0.91 8.42
CA LEU A 140 -1.22 0.51 9.77
C LEU A 140 -0.55 1.64 10.56
N LEU A 141 0.47 2.28 9.98
CA LEU A 141 1.23 3.35 10.64
C LEU A 141 0.38 4.61 10.81
N ILE A 142 -0.47 4.97 9.84
CA ILE A 142 -1.41 6.10 9.95
C ILE A 142 -2.38 5.89 11.11
N PHE A 143 -2.94 4.68 11.28
CA PHE A 143 -3.81 4.40 12.42
C PHE A 143 -3.05 4.40 13.75
N LEU A 144 -1.83 3.89 13.79
CA LEU A 144 -0.97 3.97 14.98
C LEU A 144 -0.59 5.41 15.32
N LEU A 145 -0.31 6.24 14.33
CA LEU A 145 -0.06 7.67 14.49
C LEU A 145 -1.30 8.36 15.07
N ALA A 146 -2.48 8.09 14.53
CA ALA A 146 -3.73 8.62 15.04
C ALA A 146 -4.00 8.20 16.51
N ILE A 147 -3.67 6.96 16.88
CA ILE A 147 -3.74 6.51 18.28
C ILE A 147 -2.75 7.27 19.17
N ALA A 148 -1.52 7.46 18.72
CA ALA A 148 -0.48 8.19 19.48
C ALA A 148 -0.87 9.65 19.70
N VAL A 149 -1.39 10.31 18.67
CA VAL A 149 -1.93 11.68 18.71
C VAL A 149 -3.14 11.75 19.67
N ALA A 150 -4.09 10.82 19.58
CA ALA A 150 -5.25 10.76 20.47
C ALA A 150 -4.87 10.49 21.94
N LYS A 151 -3.69 9.90 22.20
CA LYS A 151 -3.10 9.75 23.53
C LYS A 151 -2.31 10.99 23.97
N ARG A 152 -2.13 11.98 23.13
CA ARG A 152 -1.26 13.16 23.34
C ARG A 152 0.18 12.77 23.73
N SER A 153 0.69 11.68 23.21
CA SER A 153 2.03 11.18 23.51
C SER A 153 3.02 11.68 22.46
N LEU A 154 3.81 12.69 22.80
CA LEU A 154 4.82 13.24 21.89
C LEU A 154 5.80 12.15 21.43
N LEU A 155 6.33 11.36 22.36
CA LEU A 155 7.29 10.31 22.05
C LEU A 155 6.75 9.32 21.01
N TRP A 156 5.57 8.74 21.26
CA TRP A 156 4.98 7.77 20.34
C TRP A 156 4.56 8.39 19.02
N THR A 157 4.09 9.66 19.05
CA THR A 157 3.77 10.40 17.82
C THR A 157 5.00 10.55 16.94
N LEU A 158 6.15 10.94 17.51
CA LEU A 158 7.39 11.11 16.74
C LEU A 158 7.98 9.78 16.28
N ILE A 159 7.93 8.73 17.12
CA ILE A 159 8.40 7.40 16.69
C ILE A 159 7.59 6.90 15.49
N VAL A 160 6.26 6.93 15.57
CA VAL A 160 5.41 6.43 14.48
C VAL A 160 5.50 7.34 13.25
N ALA A 161 5.58 8.66 13.42
CA ALA A 161 5.81 9.58 12.31
C ALA A 161 7.15 9.30 11.60
N GLN A 162 8.22 9.02 12.36
CA GLN A 162 9.52 8.64 11.78
C GLN A 162 9.44 7.32 11.01
N LEU A 163 8.74 6.31 11.53
CA LEU A 163 8.51 5.06 10.79
C LEU A 163 7.72 5.30 9.51
N LEU A 164 6.70 6.15 9.58
CA LEU A 164 5.88 6.49 8.40
C LEU A 164 6.70 7.26 7.35
N LEU A 165 7.59 8.16 7.76
CA LEU A 165 8.54 8.85 6.86
C LEU A 165 9.51 7.90 6.14
N GLY A 166 9.74 6.71 6.67
CA GLY A 166 10.57 5.69 6.04
C GLY A 166 9.82 4.78 5.08
N VAL A 167 8.54 5.06 4.80
CA VAL A 167 7.77 4.30 3.81
C VAL A 167 8.05 4.80 2.41
N LYS A 168 7.92 6.12 2.20
CA LYS A 168 8.12 6.75 0.90
C LYS A 168 8.29 8.26 1.05
N GLU A 169 8.93 8.91 0.07
CA GLU A 169 9.26 10.34 0.11
C GLU A 169 8.04 11.28 0.13
N ASP A 170 6.92 10.90 -0.48
CA ASP A 170 5.67 11.67 -0.53
C ASP A 170 5.02 11.82 0.85
N VAL A 171 5.23 10.86 1.73
CA VAL A 171 4.78 10.90 3.13
C VAL A 171 5.30 12.15 3.86
N ALA A 172 6.47 12.66 3.51
CA ALA A 172 7.00 13.88 4.12
C ALA A 172 6.07 15.09 3.86
N LEU A 173 5.56 15.25 2.64
CA LEU A 173 4.62 16.32 2.30
C LEU A 173 3.31 16.18 3.06
N PHE A 174 2.79 14.97 3.13
CA PHE A 174 1.59 14.66 3.91
C PHE A 174 1.77 15.00 5.39
N LEU A 175 2.89 14.58 6.01
CA LEU A 175 3.13 14.83 7.43
C LEU A 175 3.46 16.30 7.73
N ILE A 176 4.07 17.05 6.82
CA ILE A 176 4.22 18.52 6.96
C ILE A 176 2.84 19.16 7.03
N TRP A 177 1.95 18.84 6.10
CA TRP A 177 0.59 19.36 6.09
C TRP A 177 -0.20 18.99 7.34
N PHE A 178 -0.16 17.71 7.71
CA PHE A 178 -0.78 17.19 8.93
C PHE A 178 -0.23 17.88 10.18
N GLY A 179 1.08 18.10 10.25
CA GLY A 179 1.74 18.79 11.35
C GLY A 179 1.35 20.26 11.45
N ILE A 180 1.29 20.98 10.32
CA ILE A 180 0.81 22.37 10.28
C ILE A 180 -0.66 22.46 10.77
N ALA A 181 -1.52 21.60 10.24
CA ALA A 181 -2.91 21.53 10.65
C ALA A 181 -3.06 21.17 12.14
N GLY A 182 -2.29 20.20 12.62
CA GLY A 182 -2.24 19.81 14.02
C GLY A 182 -1.79 20.95 14.93
N THR A 183 -0.84 21.76 14.49
CA THR A 183 -0.36 22.96 15.21
C THR A 183 -1.46 24.00 15.38
N ILE A 184 -2.27 24.18 14.36
CA ILE A 184 -3.33 25.20 14.34
C ILE A 184 -4.57 24.72 15.10
N TRP A 185 -4.95 23.44 14.95
CA TRP A 185 -6.29 22.99 15.31
C TRP A 185 -6.37 21.96 16.44
N TYR A 186 -5.24 21.42 16.88
CA TYR A 186 -5.26 20.35 17.86
C TYR A 186 -4.30 20.56 19.04
N ASP A 187 -3.00 20.44 18.79
CA ASP A 187 -1.94 20.57 19.79
C ASP A 187 -0.70 21.16 19.13
N ARG A 188 -0.36 22.40 19.53
CA ARG A 188 0.73 23.15 18.92
C ARG A 188 2.08 22.41 19.01
N ARG A 189 2.35 21.77 20.14
CA ARG A 189 3.62 21.07 20.36
C ARG A 189 3.70 19.82 19.50
N LEU A 190 2.66 18.99 19.49
CA LEU A 190 2.62 17.79 18.67
C LEU A 190 2.68 18.12 17.18
N GLY A 191 1.86 19.04 16.73
CA GLY A 191 1.80 19.42 15.33
C GLY A 191 3.12 20.01 14.82
N ALA A 192 3.67 21.00 15.52
CA ALA A 192 4.95 21.59 15.15
C ALA A 192 6.10 20.58 15.13
N SER A 193 6.15 19.67 16.10
CA SER A 193 7.18 18.64 16.15
C SER A 193 7.09 17.67 14.98
N VAL A 194 5.88 17.27 14.56
CA VAL A 194 5.67 16.41 13.37
C VAL A 194 6.06 17.15 12.10
N ALA A 195 5.65 18.42 11.94
CA ALA A 195 5.99 19.21 10.75
C ALA A 195 7.51 19.41 10.61
N VAL A 196 8.20 19.73 11.71
CA VAL A 196 9.66 19.89 11.71
C VAL A 196 10.35 18.56 11.41
N LEU A 197 9.92 17.46 12.03
CA LEU A 197 10.47 16.13 11.77
C LEU A 197 10.34 15.76 10.29
N ALA A 198 9.16 15.96 9.71
CA ALA A 198 8.90 15.64 8.31
C ALA A 198 9.70 16.52 7.35
N LEU A 199 9.80 17.82 7.64
CA LEU A 199 10.60 18.75 6.85
C LEU A 199 12.09 18.36 6.87
N VAL A 200 12.63 18.05 8.05
CA VAL A 200 14.04 17.65 8.19
C VAL A 200 14.31 16.35 7.42
N ASN A 201 13.42 15.34 7.50
CA ASN A 201 13.57 14.09 6.76
C ASN A 201 13.48 14.32 5.25
N GLY A 202 12.49 15.08 4.77
CA GLY A 202 12.35 15.38 3.34
C GLY A 202 13.57 16.13 2.79
N LEU A 203 14.09 17.13 3.51
CA LEU A 203 15.31 17.85 3.12
C LEU A 203 16.55 16.94 3.16
N ALA A 204 16.66 16.05 4.14
CA ALA A 204 17.76 15.10 4.24
C ALA A 204 17.76 14.12 3.06
N TYR A 205 16.60 13.61 2.66
CA TYR A 205 16.49 12.75 1.49
C TYR A 205 16.83 13.50 0.19
N GLN A 206 16.32 14.71 -0.01
CA GLN A 206 16.69 15.53 -1.17
C GLN A 206 18.18 15.82 -1.23
N TRP A 207 18.81 16.12 -0.08
CA TRP A 207 20.25 16.28 0.01
C TRP A 207 21.00 14.99 -0.36
N PHE A 208 20.54 13.84 0.12
CA PHE A 208 21.11 12.53 -0.22
C PHE A 208 21.06 12.28 -1.73
N LEU A 209 19.93 12.51 -2.38
CA LEU A 209 19.80 12.39 -3.84
C LEU A 209 20.72 13.35 -4.58
N PHE A 210 20.74 14.62 -4.18
CA PHE A 210 21.61 15.63 -4.77
C PHE A 210 23.09 15.25 -4.67
N ALA A 211 23.54 14.84 -3.49
CA ALA A 211 24.92 14.42 -3.25
C ALA A 211 25.32 13.18 -4.07
N ALA A 212 24.35 12.31 -4.39
CA ALA A 212 24.53 11.13 -5.23
C ALA A 212 24.35 11.40 -6.74
N GLY A 213 24.01 12.63 -7.15
CA GLY A 213 23.70 12.97 -8.55
C GLY A 213 22.44 12.28 -9.07
N GLN A 214 21.44 12.04 -8.20
CA GLN A 214 20.19 11.32 -8.51
C GLN A 214 18.98 12.25 -8.45
N HIS A 215 17.88 11.84 -9.06
CA HIS A 215 16.65 12.63 -9.17
C HIS A 215 15.42 11.97 -8.52
N GLY A 216 15.58 10.82 -7.87
CA GLY A 216 14.48 10.07 -7.27
C GLY A 216 13.47 9.56 -8.30
N SER A 217 12.21 9.49 -7.88
CA SER A 217 11.07 9.02 -8.69
C SER A 217 10.44 10.12 -9.57
N VAL A 218 10.76 11.39 -9.36
CA VAL A 218 10.14 12.55 -10.05
C VAL A 218 10.05 12.39 -11.58
N PRO A 219 11.07 11.85 -12.27
CA PRO A 219 11.00 11.69 -13.74
C PRO A 219 9.91 10.76 -14.24
N PHE A 220 9.30 9.95 -13.36
CA PHE A 220 8.26 9.00 -13.76
C PHE A 220 6.85 9.61 -13.75
N TYR A 221 6.68 10.82 -13.22
CA TYR A 221 5.39 11.46 -13.05
C TYR A 221 5.22 12.69 -13.93
N SER A 222 4.01 12.84 -14.47
CA SER A 222 3.52 14.08 -15.07
C SER A 222 2.40 14.67 -14.22
N LEU A 223 2.27 16.01 -14.23
CA LEU A 223 1.23 16.70 -13.48
C LEU A 223 0.20 17.32 -14.43
N GLY A 224 -1.09 17.11 -14.14
CA GLY A 224 -2.19 17.69 -14.90
C GLY A 224 -3.54 17.15 -14.47
N VAL A 225 -4.60 17.74 -14.97
CA VAL A 225 -5.98 17.23 -14.81
C VAL A 225 -6.36 16.57 -16.13
N HIS A 226 -6.21 15.26 -16.21
CA HIS A 226 -6.38 14.52 -17.48
C HIS A 226 -7.65 13.67 -17.49
N HIS A 227 -8.19 13.27 -16.34
CA HIS A 227 -9.21 12.24 -16.22
C HIS A 227 -10.37 12.63 -15.27
N LEU A 228 -10.80 13.90 -15.29
CA LEU A 228 -11.77 14.46 -14.34
C LEU A 228 -13.02 13.59 -14.07
N PRO A 229 -13.69 12.97 -15.07
CA PRO A 229 -14.83 12.10 -14.81
C PRO A 229 -14.45 10.84 -14.01
N GLN A 230 -13.29 10.25 -14.30
CA GLN A 230 -12.75 9.09 -13.58
C GLN A 230 -12.34 9.46 -12.16
N ASP A 231 -11.75 10.65 -11.98
CA ASP A 231 -11.35 11.16 -10.66
C ASP A 231 -12.56 11.39 -9.75
N ILE A 232 -13.66 11.95 -10.32
CA ILE A 232 -14.93 12.11 -9.58
C ILE A 232 -15.50 10.73 -9.19
N ALA A 233 -15.52 9.79 -10.12
CA ALA A 233 -15.99 8.43 -9.85
C ALA A 233 -15.14 7.76 -8.77
N PHE A 234 -13.82 7.90 -8.83
CA PHE A 234 -12.89 7.42 -7.82
C PHE A 234 -13.19 7.99 -6.44
N VAL A 235 -13.39 9.30 -6.31
CA VAL A 235 -13.70 9.93 -5.00
C VAL A 235 -15.01 9.37 -4.44
N ILE A 236 -16.05 9.20 -5.28
CA ILE A 236 -17.32 8.59 -4.86
C ILE A 236 -17.08 7.15 -4.39
N GLU A 237 -16.35 6.36 -5.16
CA GLU A 237 -16.01 4.97 -4.84
C GLU A 237 -15.28 4.86 -3.50
N MET A 238 -14.36 5.77 -3.20
CA MET A 238 -13.64 5.80 -1.93
C MET A 238 -14.52 6.19 -0.73
N LEU A 239 -15.57 6.99 -0.95
CA LEU A 239 -16.46 7.47 0.12
C LEU A 239 -17.59 6.51 0.47
N VAL A 240 -18.10 5.73 -0.49
CA VAL A 240 -19.21 4.79 -0.29
C VAL A 240 -18.95 3.80 0.85
N PRO A 241 -17.77 3.15 0.97
CA PRO A 241 -17.47 2.21 2.05
C PRO A 241 -17.55 2.85 3.45
N PHE A 242 -17.53 4.17 3.52
CA PHE A 242 -17.61 4.94 4.76
C PHE A 242 -18.94 5.71 4.90
N ALA A 243 -19.96 5.39 4.09
CA ALA A 243 -21.26 6.05 4.04
C ALA A 243 -21.15 7.58 3.95
N PHE A 244 -20.17 8.09 3.20
CA PHE A 244 -19.86 9.52 3.06
C PHE A 244 -19.62 10.24 4.41
N ALA A 245 -19.46 9.50 5.50
CA ALA A 245 -19.26 10.06 6.82
C ALA A 245 -18.10 11.08 6.90
N PRO A 246 -16.94 10.88 6.25
CA PRO A 246 -15.84 11.85 6.28
C PRO A 246 -16.25 13.27 5.84
N LEU A 247 -17.21 13.42 4.92
CA LEU A 247 -17.69 14.72 4.45
C LEU A 247 -18.37 15.52 5.58
N LEU A 248 -18.90 14.85 6.60
CA LEU A 248 -19.54 15.48 7.75
C LEU A 248 -18.55 16.13 8.73
N LEU A 249 -17.24 15.97 8.52
CA LEU A 249 -16.21 16.71 9.26
C LEU A 249 -16.11 18.18 8.87
N GLY A 250 -16.82 18.58 7.81
CA GLY A 250 -16.76 19.95 7.26
C GLY A 250 -15.33 20.25 6.77
N TRP A 251 -14.82 21.43 7.09
CA TRP A 251 -13.51 21.89 6.63
C TRP A 251 -12.32 20.96 7.05
N ARG A 252 -12.48 20.15 8.09
CA ARG A 252 -11.42 19.21 8.55
C ARG A 252 -11.09 18.13 7.51
N ILE A 253 -11.95 17.90 6.52
CA ILE A 253 -11.66 16.99 5.41
C ILE A 253 -10.48 17.49 4.56
N LEU A 254 -10.15 18.78 4.63
CA LEU A 254 -8.98 19.35 3.96
C LEU A 254 -7.66 18.72 4.42
N LEU A 255 -7.66 17.97 5.53
CA LEU A 255 -6.50 17.16 5.91
C LEU A 255 -6.15 16.10 4.87
N ALA A 256 -7.12 15.61 4.11
CA ALA A 256 -6.91 14.65 3.04
C ALA A 256 -6.53 15.31 1.69
N LEU A 257 -6.56 16.65 1.61
CA LEU A 257 -6.37 17.39 0.35
C LEU A 257 -5.01 17.11 -0.33
N PRO A 258 -3.86 17.08 0.35
CA PRO A 258 -2.59 16.80 -0.32
C PRO A 258 -2.57 15.43 -1.02
N LEU A 259 -3.05 14.38 -0.33
CA LEU A 259 -3.13 13.03 -0.90
C LEU A 259 -4.14 12.97 -2.05
N LEU A 260 -5.28 13.62 -1.92
CA LEU A 260 -6.25 13.69 -3.02
C LEU A 260 -5.68 14.46 -4.21
N ALA A 261 -4.97 15.57 -3.96
CA ALA A 261 -4.35 16.36 -5.01
C ALA A 261 -3.27 15.54 -5.74
N GLU A 262 -2.45 14.81 -5.02
CA GLU A 262 -1.47 13.89 -5.61
C GLU A 262 -2.14 12.86 -6.52
N LEU A 263 -3.17 12.16 -6.01
CA LEU A 263 -3.87 11.12 -6.77
C LEU A 263 -4.54 11.64 -8.03
N VAL A 264 -5.13 12.85 -7.98
CA VAL A 264 -5.89 13.43 -9.10
C VAL A 264 -4.97 14.17 -10.09
N LEU A 265 -3.88 14.76 -9.60
CA LEU A 265 -3.01 15.60 -10.43
C LEU A 265 -1.80 14.85 -10.98
N ALA A 266 -1.37 13.75 -10.35
CA ALA A 266 -0.22 12.99 -10.81
C ALA A 266 -0.64 11.81 -11.69
N GLU A 267 0.10 11.62 -12.77
CA GLU A 267 -0.04 10.53 -13.72
C GLU A 267 1.30 9.88 -13.97
N GLN A 268 1.37 8.56 -13.89
CA GLN A 268 2.58 7.81 -14.17
C GLN A 268 2.52 7.24 -15.59
N THR A 269 3.29 7.81 -16.52
CA THR A 269 3.42 7.32 -17.90
C THR A 269 2.08 7.02 -18.60
N GLY A 270 1.09 7.93 -18.48
CA GLY A 270 -0.25 7.76 -19.04
C GLY A 270 -1.20 6.91 -18.17
N PHE A 271 -0.82 6.63 -16.93
CA PHE A 271 -1.60 5.83 -16.01
C PHE A 271 -2.08 6.68 -14.83
N PRO A 272 -3.40 6.93 -14.67
CA PRO A 272 -3.90 7.74 -13.57
C PRO A 272 -3.67 7.04 -12.23
N LEU A 273 -3.18 7.78 -11.23
CA LEU A 273 -2.99 7.26 -9.87
C LEU A 273 -4.33 7.10 -9.13
N ALA A 274 -5.34 7.91 -9.48
CA ALA A 274 -6.69 7.86 -8.91
C ALA A 274 -7.45 6.61 -9.35
N ARG A 275 -7.01 5.43 -8.89
CA ARG A 275 -7.66 4.14 -9.16
C ARG A 275 -7.80 3.35 -7.87
N ALA A 276 -9.02 2.92 -7.58
CA ALA A 276 -9.29 2.08 -6.42
C ALA A 276 -8.46 0.80 -6.44
N GLY A 277 -7.89 0.47 -5.29
CA GLY A 277 -7.13 -0.76 -5.10
C GLY A 277 -5.68 -0.73 -5.58
N THR A 278 -5.17 0.42 -6.05
CA THR A 278 -3.73 0.60 -6.25
C THR A 278 -3.05 1.04 -4.96
N HIS A 279 -1.79 0.68 -4.79
CA HIS A 279 -1.00 1.05 -3.61
C HIS A 279 -0.89 2.57 -3.39
N TYR A 280 -1.06 3.39 -4.43
CA TYR A 280 -1.09 4.85 -4.30
C TYR A 280 -2.24 5.40 -3.44
N THR A 281 -3.33 4.63 -3.29
CA THR A 281 -4.54 5.10 -2.59
C THR A 281 -4.62 4.70 -1.12
N GLU A 282 -3.62 4.00 -0.59
CA GLU A 282 -3.64 3.40 0.74
C GLU A 282 -3.71 4.44 1.86
N ALA A 283 -2.86 5.46 1.81
CA ALA A 283 -2.88 6.55 2.79
C ALA A 283 -4.21 7.31 2.75
N PHE A 284 -4.75 7.56 1.56
CA PHE A 284 -6.02 8.27 1.39
C PHE A 284 -7.19 7.50 2.01
N VAL A 285 -7.30 6.19 1.75
CA VAL A 285 -8.32 5.31 2.35
C VAL A 285 -8.19 5.28 3.88
N ALA A 286 -6.97 5.23 4.41
CA ALA A 286 -6.74 5.27 5.86
C ALA A 286 -7.22 6.59 6.48
N LEU A 287 -6.98 7.74 5.83
CA LEU A 287 -7.49 9.03 6.30
C LEU A 287 -9.02 9.11 6.27
N LEU A 288 -9.65 8.59 5.21
CA LEU A 288 -11.10 8.52 5.15
C LEU A 288 -11.68 7.66 6.28
N ALA A 289 -11.04 6.55 6.61
CA ALA A 289 -11.44 5.69 7.72
C ALA A 289 -11.30 6.40 9.08
N ILE A 290 -10.23 7.19 9.29
CA ILE A 290 -10.07 8.04 10.47
C ILE A 290 -11.20 9.08 10.53
N GLY A 291 -11.46 9.75 9.40
CA GLY A 291 -12.55 10.72 9.29
C GLY A 291 -13.90 10.12 9.65
N ALA A 292 -14.20 8.93 9.12
CA ALA A 292 -15.40 8.19 9.47
C ALA A 292 -15.45 7.89 10.98
N ALA A 293 -14.39 7.40 11.59
CA ALA A 293 -14.33 7.11 13.02
C ALA A 293 -14.68 8.36 13.88
N LEU A 294 -14.14 9.52 13.52
CA LEU A 294 -14.43 10.77 14.24
C LEU A 294 -15.90 11.17 14.17
N VAL A 295 -16.56 10.95 13.03
CA VAL A 295 -18.01 11.21 12.86
C VAL A 295 -18.85 10.19 13.61
N LEU A 296 -18.45 8.91 13.55
CA LEU A 296 -19.19 7.80 14.16
C LEU A 296 -19.22 7.89 15.70
N ARG A 297 -18.32 8.63 16.32
CA ARG A 297 -18.39 8.94 17.76
C ARG A 297 -19.73 9.61 18.12
N ASP A 298 -20.17 10.56 17.29
CA ASP A 298 -21.36 11.36 17.53
C ASP A 298 -22.58 10.84 16.75
N ARG A 299 -22.37 10.00 15.73
CA ARG A 299 -23.40 9.45 14.83
C ARG A 299 -23.19 7.95 14.57
N PRO A 300 -23.28 7.07 15.60
CA PRO A 300 -22.93 5.65 15.49
C PRO A 300 -23.79 4.86 14.51
N VAL A 301 -25.01 5.33 14.20
CA VAL A 301 -25.91 4.69 13.23
C VAL A 301 -25.28 4.62 11.82
N LEU A 302 -24.44 5.57 11.43
CA LEU A 302 -23.77 5.59 10.13
C LEU A 302 -22.82 4.41 9.95
N ALA A 303 -22.35 3.77 11.02
CA ALA A 303 -21.48 2.59 10.91
C ALA A 303 -22.17 1.39 10.22
N ARG A 304 -23.50 1.26 10.41
CA ARG A 304 -24.28 0.22 9.72
C ARG A 304 -24.42 0.53 8.24
N TRP A 305 -24.56 1.80 7.89
CA TRP A 305 -24.58 2.24 6.50
C TRP A 305 -23.21 2.10 5.83
N ALA A 306 -22.12 2.36 6.56
CA ALA A 306 -20.78 2.12 6.08
C ALA A 306 -20.55 0.62 5.74
N LEU A 307 -20.93 -0.27 6.65
CA LEU A 307 -20.86 -1.70 6.40
C LEU A 307 -21.77 -2.12 5.24
N GLY A 308 -23.01 -1.61 5.20
CA GLY A 308 -23.92 -1.85 4.08
C GLY A 308 -23.39 -1.35 2.75
N GLY A 309 -22.80 -0.16 2.73
CA GLY A 309 -22.15 0.43 1.55
C GLY A 309 -20.98 -0.42 1.05
N SER A 310 -20.11 -0.88 1.96
CA SER A 310 -19.03 -1.79 1.59
C SER A 310 -19.55 -3.12 1.03
N ILE A 311 -20.60 -3.70 1.62
CA ILE A 311 -21.23 -4.92 1.11
C ILE A 311 -21.82 -4.68 -0.29
N LEU A 312 -22.52 -3.55 -0.51
CA LEU A 312 -23.06 -3.21 -1.82
C LEU A 312 -21.93 -3.04 -2.85
N MET A 313 -20.84 -2.37 -2.48
CA MET A 313 -19.68 -2.24 -3.36
C MET A 313 -19.11 -3.60 -3.74
N VAL A 314 -18.99 -4.51 -2.77
CA VAL A 314 -18.57 -5.89 -3.04
C VAL A 314 -19.52 -6.60 -4.01
N LEU A 315 -20.84 -6.39 -3.89
CA LEU A 315 -21.85 -7.06 -4.72
C LEU A 315 -21.89 -6.51 -6.16
N PHE A 316 -21.69 -5.22 -6.35
CA PHE A 316 -21.89 -4.58 -7.67
C PHE A 316 -20.57 -4.26 -8.39
N PHE A 317 -19.47 -4.14 -7.67
CA PHE A 317 -18.16 -3.89 -8.27
C PHE A 317 -17.36 -5.18 -8.36
N ASN A 318 -16.43 -5.22 -9.32
CA ASN A 318 -15.59 -6.39 -9.58
C ASN A 318 -14.55 -6.56 -8.45
N THR A 319 -14.99 -7.05 -7.30
CA THR A 319 -14.09 -7.30 -6.16
C THR A 319 -13.57 -8.73 -6.20
N THR A 320 -12.39 -8.94 -5.63
CA THR A 320 -11.73 -10.24 -5.56
C THR A 320 -12.62 -11.30 -4.87
N VAL A 321 -13.39 -10.91 -3.85
CA VAL A 321 -14.22 -11.83 -3.07
C VAL A 321 -15.39 -12.41 -3.88
N LEU A 322 -16.12 -11.57 -4.65
CA LEU A 322 -17.27 -12.05 -5.43
C LEU A 322 -16.90 -12.63 -6.78
N HIS A 323 -15.84 -12.10 -7.37
CA HIS A 323 -15.36 -12.58 -8.64
C HIS A 323 -14.20 -13.56 -8.47
N PHE A 324 -14.21 -14.29 -7.36
CA PHE A 324 -13.22 -15.26 -6.96
C PHE A 324 -12.80 -16.18 -8.12
N GLY A 325 -13.76 -16.71 -8.88
CA GLY A 325 -13.47 -17.57 -10.03
C GLY A 325 -12.73 -16.86 -11.19
N ARG A 326 -12.78 -15.52 -11.27
CA ARG A 326 -12.01 -14.73 -12.26
C ARG A 326 -10.60 -14.40 -11.80
N HIS A 327 -10.35 -14.51 -10.48
CA HIS A 327 -9.07 -14.25 -9.85
C HIS A 327 -8.33 -15.53 -9.47
N LEU A 328 -8.90 -16.70 -9.75
CA LEU A 328 -8.20 -17.97 -9.67
C LEU A 328 -7.56 -18.27 -11.02
N TYR A 329 -6.27 -18.45 -11.00
CA TYR A 329 -5.48 -18.84 -12.15
C TYR A 329 -5.37 -20.36 -12.22
N VAL A 330 -5.32 -20.89 -13.43
CA VAL A 330 -4.95 -22.31 -13.65
C VAL A 330 -3.47 -22.43 -13.34
N VAL A 331 -3.14 -23.19 -12.33
CA VAL A 331 -1.79 -23.41 -11.85
C VAL A 331 -1.17 -24.62 -12.53
N ASP A 332 0.04 -24.47 -13.04
CA ASP A 332 0.94 -25.58 -13.38
C ASP A 332 2.07 -25.61 -12.34
N ASP A 333 1.88 -26.40 -11.30
CA ASP A 333 2.88 -26.57 -10.24
C ASP A 333 4.23 -27.11 -10.78
N GLY A 334 4.22 -27.81 -11.90
CA GLY A 334 5.42 -28.25 -12.58
C GLY A 334 6.21 -27.09 -13.16
N ALA A 335 5.51 -26.17 -13.86
CA ALA A 335 6.12 -24.97 -14.42
C ALA A 335 6.65 -24.03 -13.31
N TYR A 336 5.89 -23.83 -12.23
CA TYR A 336 6.33 -23.05 -11.09
C TYR A 336 7.58 -23.63 -10.43
N ARG A 337 7.58 -24.93 -10.12
CA ARG A 337 8.75 -25.62 -9.53
C ARG A 337 9.96 -25.63 -10.48
N ALA A 338 9.73 -25.82 -11.76
CA ALA A 338 10.79 -25.73 -12.77
C ALA A 338 11.39 -24.33 -12.80
N ALA A 339 10.56 -23.27 -12.87
CA ALA A 339 10.99 -21.89 -12.85
C ALA A 339 11.80 -21.55 -11.58
N ARG A 340 11.32 -21.98 -10.42
CA ARG A 340 11.98 -21.77 -9.12
C ARG A 340 13.36 -22.43 -9.01
N ASN A 341 13.54 -23.54 -9.71
CA ASN A 341 14.80 -24.32 -9.68
C ASN A 341 15.76 -24.01 -10.83
N LEU A 342 15.35 -23.16 -11.79
CA LEU A 342 16.25 -22.77 -12.89
C LEU A 342 17.34 -21.84 -12.37
N VAL A 343 18.57 -22.11 -12.78
CA VAL A 343 19.68 -21.16 -12.65
C VAL A 343 19.56 -20.07 -13.73
N PRO A 344 20.12 -18.87 -13.52
CA PRO A 344 20.00 -17.73 -14.46
C PRO A 344 20.36 -18.08 -15.91
N GLU A 345 21.39 -18.92 -16.11
CA GLU A 345 21.89 -19.34 -17.42
C GLU A 345 20.91 -20.25 -18.19
N GLN A 346 19.98 -20.89 -17.47
CA GLN A 346 18.94 -21.74 -18.05
C GLN A 346 17.64 -20.98 -18.36
N ARG A 347 17.60 -19.67 -18.09
CA ARG A 347 16.41 -18.85 -18.28
C ARG A 347 16.02 -18.81 -19.75
N PRO A 348 14.75 -19.16 -20.08
CA PRO A 348 14.28 -19.08 -21.45
C PRO A 348 14.33 -17.65 -21.99
N ALA A 349 14.96 -17.48 -23.17
CA ALA A 349 15.11 -16.15 -23.80
C ALA A 349 13.77 -15.51 -24.27
N PHE A 350 12.71 -16.29 -24.29
CA PHE A 350 11.39 -15.83 -24.74
C PHE A 350 10.47 -15.32 -23.62
N PHE A 351 10.94 -15.28 -22.38
CA PHE A 351 10.15 -14.65 -21.32
C PHE A 351 9.98 -13.16 -21.63
N THR A 352 8.75 -12.68 -21.56
CA THR A 352 8.46 -11.23 -21.52
C THR A 352 9.09 -10.64 -20.26
N ALA A 353 9.28 -9.33 -20.22
CA ALA A 353 9.81 -8.69 -19.02
C ALA A 353 8.98 -9.00 -17.77
N GLU A 354 7.64 -9.14 -17.92
CA GLU A 354 6.72 -9.55 -16.88
C GLU A 354 6.94 -11.00 -16.44
N GLN A 355 7.09 -11.92 -17.39
CA GLN A 355 7.38 -13.32 -17.10
C GLN A 355 8.78 -13.50 -16.50
N GLN A 356 9.75 -12.70 -16.90
CA GLN A 356 11.08 -12.68 -16.30
C GLN A 356 11.02 -12.17 -14.84
N GLY A 357 10.19 -11.15 -14.55
CA GLY A 357 9.93 -10.70 -13.19
C GLY A 357 9.32 -11.81 -12.34
N ALA A 358 8.27 -12.44 -12.83
CA ALA A 358 7.61 -13.55 -12.17
C ALA A 358 8.55 -14.76 -11.97
N TRP A 359 9.39 -15.07 -12.96
CA TRP A 359 10.40 -16.11 -12.86
C TRP A 359 11.45 -15.78 -11.79
N SER A 360 11.96 -14.54 -11.77
CA SER A 360 12.91 -14.07 -10.77
C SER A 360 12.35 -14.23 -9.36
N VAL A 361 11.10 -13.84 -9.17
CA VAL A 361 10.38 -13.98 -7.91
C VAL A 361 10.20 -15.47 -7.54
N ALA A 362 9.74 -16.29 -8.46
CA ALA A 362 9.45 -17.69 -8.21
C ALA A 362 10.72 -18.52 -7.94
N SER A 363 11.82 -18.20 -8.61
CA SER A 363 13.10 -18.88 -8.43
C SER A 363 13.88 -18.43 -7.20
N GLY A 364 13.50 -17.29 -6.59
CA GLY A 364 14.31 -16.66 -5.55
C GLY A 364 15.66 -16.15 -6.06
N ASP A 365 15.81 -15.96 -7.37
CA ASP A 365 17.05 -15.50 -7.98
C ASP A 365 17.21 -13.98 -7.80
N THR A 366 17.98 -13.62 -6.79
CA THR A 366 18.27 -12.21 -6.45
C THR A 366 19.18 -11.51 -7.46
N ASN A 367 19.75 -12.24 -8.42
CA ASN A 367 20.60 -11.69 -9.48
C ASN A 367 19.91 -11.71 -10.85
N ALA A 368 18.65 -12.12 -10.93
CA ALA A 368 17.93 -12.16 -12.18
C ALA A 368 17.87 -10.79 -12.84
N ARG A 369 18.23 -10.75 -14.11
CA ARG A 369 18.18 -9.56 -14.96
C ARG A 369 16.82 -9.48 -15.63
N ILE A 370 16.13 -8.33 -15.51
CA ILE A 370 14.92 -8.05 -16.26
C ILE A 370 15.31 -7.20 -17.47
N GLU A 371 15.15 -7.75 -18.67
CA GLU A 371 15.44 -7.04 -19.90
C GLU A 371 14.22 -6.25 -20.37
N GLY A 372 14.44 -5.03 -20.87
CA GLY A 372 13.38 -4.20 -21.47
C GLY A 372 12.72 -3.21 -20.53
N PHE A 373 13.29 -2.96 -19.35
CA PHE A 373 12.85 -1.86 -18.48
C PHE A 373 12.94 -0.52 -19.20
N GLY A 374 11.87 0.26 -19.16
CA GLY A 374 11.73 1.54 -19.86
C GLY A 374 11.02 1.43 -21.23
N LYS A 375 10.65 0.24 -21.69
CA LYS A 375 9.69 0.08 -22.80
C LYS A 375 8.30 -0.14 -22.22
N PRO A 376 7.22 0.41 -22.82
CA PRO A 376 5.88 0.16 -22.36
C PRO A 376 5.61 -1.35 -22.38
N LEU A 377 5.48 -1.93 -21.19
CA LEU A 377 5.15 -3.34 -21.02
C LEU A 377 3.72 -3.55 -21.52
N ARG A 378 3.54 -4.24 -22.61
CA ARG A 378 2.22 -4.75 -22.99
C ARG A 378 1.98 -5.98 -22.14
N PHE A 379 1.08 -5.87 -21.17
CA PHE A 379 0.61 -7.00 -20.36
C PHE A 379 -0.01 -8.05 -21.29
N GLN A 380 0.75 -9.05 -21.65
CA GLN A 380 0.23 -10.24 -22.31
C GLN A 380 0.05 -11.31 -21.23
N LYS A 381 -1.19 -11.78 -21.07
CA LYS A 381 -1.44 -12.96 -20.23
C LYS A 381 -0.53 -14.10 -20.70
N PRO A 382 0.09 -14.86 -19.82
CA PRO A 382 0.84 -16.05 -20.19
C PRO A 382 0.00 -16.94 -21.11
N ALA A 383 0.59 -17.55 -22.13
CA ALA A 383 -0.14 -18.31 -23.15
C ALA A 383 -0.99 -19.47 -22.58
N TRP A 384 -0.68 -19.96 -21.39
CA TRP A 384 -1.47 -20.98 -20.68
C TRP A 384 -2.70 -20.43 -19.94
N ASN A 385 -2.84 -19.09 -19.84
CA ASN A 385 -4.01 -18.44 -19.23
C ASN A 385 -5.06 -17.99 -20.26
N THR A 386 -4.91 -18.36 -21.52
CA THR A 386 -5.82 -17.97 -22.62
C THR A 386 -6.89 -19.01 -22.93
N LYS A 387 -7.13 -20.01 -22.05
CA LYS A 387 -8.22 -20.96 -22.18
C LYS A 387 -9.33 -20.71 -21.18
#